data_5665a71840b33d2ad279aeae9bf73c98
#
_entry.id   5665a71840b33d2ad279aeae9bf73c98
#
_cell.length_a   1.000
_cell.length_b   1.000
_cell.length_c   1.000
_cell.angle_alpha   90.00
_cell.angle_beta   90.00
_cell.angle_gamma   90.00
#
_symmetry.space_group_name_H-M   'P 1'
#
loop_
_entity.id
_entity.type
_entity.pdbx_description
1 polymer ?
#
loop_
_entity_poly.entity_id
_entity_poly.type
_entity_poly.pdbx_seq_one_letter_code
_entity_poly.pdbx_strand_id
1 'polypeptide(L)'
;ARVYVTGMSNGAMMALRLACQTDLFAAFAPVAGTLLTDCSHATPASVLQIHGTADDRVPFDGGPGKARTLTGAPNVDGPSVPAVNATWRGIDACGAPRTSTAGVVTTQTADCPQGRTVELISVAGAGHQWPGGVPSPLAQRLGDLPPPSTAVNATDTIWQFFAAHQR
;
A
#
# COMPACT_ATOMS: atom_id res chain seq x y z
N ALA A 1 -17.30 14.20 2.35
CA ALA A 1 -16.36 14.64 1.29
C ALA A 1 -15.84 13.44 0.51
N ARG A 2 -15.43 13.66 -0.74
CA ARG A 2 -14.86 12.63 -1.65
C ARG A 2 -13.47 13.07 -2.09
N VAL A 3 -12.56 13.17 -1.15
CA VAL A 3 -11.16 13.49 -1.41
C VAL A 3 -10.35 12.26 -1.02
N TYR A 4 -9.52 11.77 -1.94
CA TYR A 4 -8.80 10.53 -1.80
C TYR A 4 -7.32 10.74 -2.12
N VAL A 5 -6.46 9.89 -1.61
CA VAL A 5 -5.04 9.93 -1.95
C VAL A 5 -4.50 8.54 -2.25
N THR A 6 -3.74 8.45 -3.33
CA THR A 6 -2.99 7.26 -3.71
C THR A 6 -1.60 7.66 -4.19
N GLY A 7 -0.71 6.72 -4.23
CA GLY A 7 0.64 6.90 -4.77
C GLY A 7 1.42 5.60 -4.71
N MET A 8 2.53 5.57 -5.42
CA MET A 8 3.43 4.43 -5.44
C MET A 8 4.76 4.78 -4.77
N SER A 9 5.38 3.81 -4.10
CA SER A 9 6.73 3.95 -3.54
C SER A 9 6.81 5.15 -2.58
N ASN A 10 7.62 6.15 -2.86
CA ASN A 10 7.66 7.39 -2.09
C ASN A 10 6.29 8.10 -2.03
N GLY A 11 5.50 8.06 -3.11
CA GLY A 11 4.13 8.56 -3.12
C GLY A 11 3.20 7.78 -2.19
N ALA A 12 3.39 6.47 -2.05
CA ALA A 12 2.66 5.64 -1.10
C ALA A 12 3.04 5.95 0.36
N MET A 13 4.33 6.19 0.63
CA MET A 13 4.81 6.63 1.95
C MET A 13 4.24 8.00 2.31
N MET A 14 4.15 8.91 1.32
CA MET A 14 3.51 10.21 1.50
C MET A 14 2.01 10.05 1.77
N ALA A 15 1.30 9.17 1.05
CA ALA A 15 -0.11 8.89 1.29
C ALA A 15 -0.34 8.36 2.72
N LEU A 16 0.50 7.43 3.18
CA LEU A 16 0.45 6.92 4.57
C LEU A 16 0.76 8.02 5.59
N ARG A 17 1.75 8.87 5.32
CA ARG A 17 2.05 10.02 6.19
C ARG A 17 0.88 10.98 6.29
N LEU A 18 0.23 11.29 5.17
CA LEU A 18 -0.96 12.14 5.17
C LEU A 18 -2.11 11.50 5.94
N ALA A 19 -2.28 10.17 5.82
CA ALA A 19 -3.26 9.44 6.61
C ALA A 19 -3.01 9.55 8.13
N CYS A 20 -1.73 9.58 8.56
CA CYS A 20 -1.38 9.72 9.97
C CYS A 20 -1.52 11.16 10.50
N GLN A 21 -1.41 12.17 9.64
CA GLN A 21 -1.24 13.57 10.05
C GLN A 21 -2.42 14.47 9.67
N THR A 22 -3.39 14.00 8.89
CA THR A 22 -4.55 14.80 8.48
C THR A 22 -5.84 14.00 8.53
N ASP A 23 -6.96 14.70 8.57
CA ASP A 23 -8.31 14.14 8.48
C ASP A 23 -9.05 14.56 7.20
N LEU A 24 -8.31 15.06 6.20
CA LEU A 24 -8.89 15.62 4.97
C LEU A 24 -9.44 14.55 4.02
N PHE A 25 -8.87 13.35 4.04
CA PHE A 25 -9.15 12.33 3.04
C PHE A 25 -10.17 11.30 3.54
N ALA A 26 -11.06 10.89 2.64
CA ALA A 26 -12.05 9.85 2.92
C ALA A 26 -11.45 8.44 2.88
N ALA A 27 -10.47 8.22 2.01
CA ALA A 27 -9.74 6.95 1.92
C ALA A 27 -8.34 7.13 1.33
N PHE A 28 -7.48 6.15 1.60
CA PHE A 28 -6.07 6.09 1.20
C PHE A 28 -5.77 4.77 0.48
N ALA A 29 -4.98 4.83 -0.59
CA ALA A 29 -4.60 3.63 -1.34
C ALA A 29 -3.09 3.62 -1.69
N PRO A 30 -2.21 3.32 -0.72
CA PRO A 30 -0.77 3.21 -0.97
C PRO A 30 -0.42 1.94 -1.77
N VAL A 31 0.43 2.08 -2.79
CA VAL A 31 0.95 1.00 -3.62
C VAL A 31 2.47 0.89 -3.46
N ALA A 32 2.98 -0.30 -3.17
CA ALA A 32 4.42 -0.58 -3.02
C ALA A 32 5.12 0.40 -2.07
N GLY A 33 4.54 0.63 -0.89
CA GLY A 33 5.07 1.53 0.13
C GLY A 33 4.91 0.97 1.54
N THR A 34 5.64 1.55 2.49
CA THR A 34 5.57 1.24 3.92
C THR A 34 5.42 2.49 4.75
N LEU A 35 5.12 2.33 6.04
CA LEU A 35 4.92 3.43 6.98
C LEU A 35 6.26 3.84 7.60
N LEU A 36 6.69 5.09 7.38
CA LEU A 36 7.93 5.66 7.90
C LEU A 36 7.70 6.86 8.82
N THR A 37 6.50 6.99 9.37
CA THR A 37 6.14 8.10 10.27
C THR A 37 5.36 7.59 11.46
N ASP A 38 5.32 8.39 12.52
CA ASP A 38 4.46 8.10 13.66
C ASP A 38 2.98 8.30 13.28
N CYS A 39 2.16 7.33 13.69
CA CYS A 39 0.71 7.29 13.49
C CYS A 39 -0.09 7.24 14.80
N SER A 40 0.53 7.52 15.92
CA SER A 40 -0.09 7.41 17.26
C SER A 40 -1.33 8.31 17.45
N HIS A 41 -1.45 9.36 16.64
CA HIS A 41 -2.57 10.30 16.65
C HIS A 41 -3.42 10.27 15.38
N ALA A 42 -3.28 9.24 14.56
CA ALA A 42 -4.05 9.12 13.33
C ALA A 42 -5.56 9.01 13.61
N THR A 43 -6.35 9.64 12.77
CA THR A 43 -7.81 9.46 12.77
C THR A 43 -8.18 8.25 11.93
N PRO A 44 -9.23 7.48 12.32
CA PRO A 44 -9.70 6.36 11.54
C PRO A 44 -10.06 6.73 10.10
N ALA A 45 -9.61 5.92 9.13
CA ALA A 45 -9.84 6.12 7.70
C ALA A 45 -9.79 4.80 6.93
N SER A 46 -10.55 4.68 5.84
CA SER A 46 -10.47 3.50 4.97
C SER A 46 -9.13 3.43 4.25
N VAL A 47 -8.49 2.25 4.31
CA VAL A 47 -7.14 2.04 3.72
C VAL A 47 -7.11 0.79 2.87
N LEU A 48 -6.68 0.92 1.61
CA LEU A 48 -6.36 -0.18 0.72
C LEU A 48 -4.86 -0.20 0.42
N GLN A 49 -4.13 -1.18 0.93
CA GLN A 49 -2.73 -1.38 0.55
C GLN A 49 -2.62 -2.40 -0.60
N ILE A 50 -1.79 -2.11 -1.61
CA ILE A 50 -1.46 -3.04 -2.69
C ILE A 50 0.06 -3.22 -2.73
N HIS A 51 0.55 -4.48 -2.69
CA HIS A 51 1.98 -4.74 -2.62
C HIS A 51 2.38 -6.06 -3.27
N GLY A 52 3.54 -6.07 -3.92
CA GLY A 52 4.16 -7.29 -4.44
C GLY A 52 5.02 -7.99 -3.39
N THR A 53 4.90 -9.30 -3.24
CA THR A 53 5.65 -10.03 -2.20
C THR A 53 7.15 -10.17 -2.51
N ALA A 54 7.58 -9.94 -3.77
CA ALA A 54 8.98 -9.93 -4.16
C ALA A 54 9.54 -8.50 -4.34
N ASP A 55 8.90 -7.50 -3.73
CA ASP A 55 9.39 -6.12 -3.74
C ASP A 55 10.70 -6.04 -2.93
N ASP A 56 11.80 -5.74 -3.60
CA ASP A 56 13.12 -5.62 -2.99
C ASP A 56 13.55 -4.17 -2.68
N ARG A 57 12.73 -3.18 -3.09
CA ARG A 57 12.96 -1.76 -2.78
C ARG A 57 12.23 -1.32 -1.52
N VAL A 58 11.00 -1.79 -1.36
CA VAL A 58 10.19 -1.67 -0.16
C VAL A 58 9.76 -3.08 0.23
N PRO A 59 10.59 -3.82 1.02
CA PRO A 59 10.35 -5.23 1.26
C PRO A 59 8.99 -5.49 1.91
N PHE A 60 8.25 -6.47 1.37
CA PHE A 60 6.97 -6.89 1.91
C PHE A 60 7.06 -7.32 3.36
N ASP A 61 8.14 -8.02 3.71
CA ASP A 61 8.41 -8.51 5.08
C ASP A 61 9.09 -7.47 5.97
N GLY A 62 9.27 -6.24 5.45
CA GLY A 62 9.93 -5.15 6.17
C GLY A 62 11.45 -5.22 6.13
N GLY A 63 12.09 -4.30 6.87
CA GLY A 63 13.54 -4.16 6.89
C GLY A 63 14.10 -3.33 5.72
N PRO A 64 15.42 -3.40 5.51
CA PRO A 64 16.12 -2.53 4.57
C PRO A 64 15.89 -2.95 3.11
N GLY A 65 15.36 -2.05 2.30
CA GLY A 65 15.30 -2.19 0.86
C GLY A 65 16.68 -2.19 0.20
N LYS A 66 16.78 -2.66 -1.05
CA LYS A 66 18.05 -2.72 -1.80
C LYS A 66 18.60 -1.35 -2.20
N ALA A 67 17.74 -0.37 -2.47
CA ALA A 67 18.19 0.96 -2.88
C ALA A 67 18.99 1.64 -1.76
N ARG A 68 20.08 2.31 -2.15
CA ARG A 68 20.99 2.97 -1.20
C ARG A 68 21.08 4.46 -1.45
N THR A 69 21.26 5.21 -0.37
CA THR A 69 21.64 6.64 -0.40
C THR A 69 23.09 6.79 -0.83
N LEU A 70 23.52 8.02 -1.09
CA LEU A 70 24.93 8.33 -1.37
C LEU A 70 25.88 7.93 -0.22
N THR A 71 25.37 7.82 1.00
CA THR A 71 26.14 7.40 2.18
C THR A 71 26.11 5.88 2.41
N GLY A 72 25.45 5.11 1.54
CA GLY A 72 25.35 3.65 1.64
C GLY A 72 24.23 3.13 2.54
N ALA A 73 23.52 4.00 3.26
CA ALA A 73 22.35 3.59 4.03
C ALA A 73 21.18 3.15 3.12
N PRO A 74 20.29 2.24 3.55
CA PRO A 74 19.09 1.92 2.78
C PRO A 74 18.19 3.16 2.63
N ASN A 75 17.62 3.36 1.43
CA ASN A 75 16.65 4.45 1.21
C ASN A 75 15.36 4.23 1.99
N VAL A 76 15.02 2.97 2.21
CA VAL A 76 13.84 2.53 2.96
C VAL A 76 14.27 1.46 3.95
N ASP A 77 13.87 1.62 5.20
CA ASP A 77 13.99 0.61 6.25
C ASP A 77 12.77 0.81 7.16
N GLY A 78 11.81 -0.11 7.10
CA GLY A 78 10.52 0.08 7.74
C GLY A 78 9.83 -1.23 8.11
N PRO A 79 8.66 -1.12 8.76
CA PRO A 79 7.87 -2.28 9.15
C PRO A 79 7.37 -3.06 7.91
N SER A 80 7.05 -4.34 8.14
CA SER A 80 6.42 -5.17 7.10
C SER A 80 5.07 -4.62 6.68
N VAL A 81 4.69 -4.86 5.43
CA VAL A 81 3.39 -4.42 4.89
C VAL A 81 2.21 -4.99 5.69
N PRO A 82 2.21 -6.29 6.09
CA PRO A 82 1.18 -6.80 6.99
C PRO A 82 1.13 -6.10 8.36
N ALA A 83 2.28 -5.68 8.91
CA ALA A 83 2.31 -4.93 10.17
C ALA A 83 1.71 -3.53 10.02
N VAL A 84 2.01 -2.83 8.92
CA VAL A 84 1.38 -1.53 8.59
C VAL A 84 -0.13 -1.69 8.46
N ASN A 85 -0.60 -2.73 7.78
CA ASN A 85 -2.04 -3.02 7.66
C ASN A 85 -2.66 -3.33 9.02
N ALA A 86 -1.97 -4.09 9.89
CA ALA A 86 -2.43 -4.35 11.25
C ALA A 86 -2.52 -3.07 12.10
N THR A 87 -1.59 -2.14 11.94
CA THR A 87 -1.65 -0.82 12.58
C THR A 87 -2.92 -0.07 12.21
N TRP A 88 -3.27 -0.02 10.92
CA TRP A 88 -4.49 0.61 10.46
C TRP A 88 -5.75 -0.10 10.95
N ARG A 89 -5.77 -1.43 11.01
CA ARG A 89 -6.87 -2.17 11.63
C ARG A 89 -7.05 -1.81 13.10
N GLY A 90 -5.95 -1.61 13.82
CA GLY A 90 -5.99 -1.13 15.21
C GLY A 90 -6.54 0.28 15.35
N ILE A 91 -6.08 1.23 14.54
CA ILE A 91 -6.54 2.63 14.53
C ILE A 91 -8.04 2.68 14.24
N ASP A 92 -8.52 1.90 13.28
CA ASP A 92 -9.90 1.86 12.84
C ASP A 92 -10.80 0.97 13.70
N ALA A 93 -10.26 0.28 14.71
CA ALA A 93 -10.98 -0.69 15.56
C ALA A 93 -11.71 -1.77 14.75
N CYS A 94 -11.06 -2.29 13.71
CA CYS A 94 -11.64 -3.26 12.80
C CYS A 94 -11.77 -4.65 13.44
N GLY A 95 -12.69 -5.46 12.91
CA GLY A 95 -12.76 -6.89 13.18
C GLY A 95 -11.57 -7.67 12.59
N ALA A 96 -11.58 -8.98 12.83
CA ALA A 96 -10.59 -9.88 12.22
C ALA A 96 -10.72 -9.85 10.67
N PRO A 97 -9.60 -9.83 9.93
CA PRO A 97 -9.67 -9.80 8.48
C PRO A 97 -10.14 -11.15 7.92
N ARG A 98 -10.98 -11.08 6.90
CA ARG A 98 -11.28 -12.22 6.03
C ARG A 98 -10.21 -12.30 4.95
N THR A 99 -9.75 -13.50 4.66
CA THR A 99 -8.73 -13.74 3.62
C THR A 99 -9.34 -14.51 2.46
N SER A 100 -9.09 -14.07 1.24
CA SER A 100 -9.38 -14.80 0.02
C SER A 100 -8.15 -14.82 -0.89
N THR A 101 -7.97 -15.91 -1.64
CA THR A 101 -6.85 -16.06 -2.58
C THR A 101 -7.39 -16.52 -3.94
N ALA A 102 -6.99 -15.81 -4.98
CA ALA A 102 -7.30 -16.14 -6.37
C ALA A 102 -6.01 -16.13 -7.20
N GLY A 103 -5.50 -17.29 -7.55
CA GLY A 103 -4.21 -17.43 -8.22
C GLY A 103 -3.07 -16.86 -7.35
N VAL A 104 -2.36 -15.86 -7.87
CA VAL A 104 -1.24 -15.21 -7.17
C VAL A 104 -1.68 -14.01 -6.32
N VAL A 105 -2.97 -13.70 -6.26
CA VAL A 105 -3.51 -12.55 -5.52
C VAL A 105 -4.14 -13.02 -4.22
N THR A 106 -3.68 -12.49 -3.11
CA THR A 106 -4.31 -12.67 -1.79
C THR A 106 -4.85 -11.34 -1.31
N THR A 107 -6.14 -11.33 -0.96
CA THR A 107 -6.84 -10.16 -0.41
C THR A 107 -7.22 -10.46 1.04
N GLN A 108 -6.86 -9.54 1.93
CA GLN A 108 -7.28 -9.53 3.34
C GLN A 108 -8.13 -8.29 3.57
N THR A 109 -9.39 -8.48 3.94
CA THR A 109 -10.35 -7.38 4.14
C THR A 109 -10.90 -7.43 5.55
N ALA A 110 -10.77 -6.34 6.28
CA ALA A 110 -11.35 -6.16 7.61
C ALA A 110 -12.42 -5.07 7.58
N ASP A 111 -13.59 -5.40 8.10
CA ASP A 111 -14.68 -4.44 8.28
C ASP A 111 -14.45 -3.67 9.58
N CYS A 112 -14.67 -2.37 9.52
CA CYS A 112 -14.44 -1.44 10.63
C CYS A 112 -15.72 -0.65 10.94
N PRO A 113 -15.83 -0.04 12.13
CA PRO A 113 -16.98 0.79 12.48
C PRO A 113 -17.24 1.91 11.46
N GLN A 114 -18.48 2.33 11.33
CA GLN A 114 -18.96 3.41 10.46
C GLN A 114 -18.73 3.12 8.96
N GLY A 115 -18.70 1.85 8.55
CA GLY A 115 -18.58 1.45 7.15
C GLY A 115 -17.18 1.64 6.57
N ARG A 116 -16.16 1.85 7.41
CA ARG A 116 -14.76 1.86 6.95
C ARG A 116 -14.26 0.45 6.69
N THR A 117 -13.21 0.36 5.89
CA THR A 117 -12.57 -0.90 5.53
C THR A 117 -11.05 -0.73 5.54
N VAL A 118 -10.35 -1.70 6.11
CA VAL A 118 -8.89 -1.83 5.95
C VAL A 118 -8.60 -3.09 5.18
N GLU A 119 -7.98 -2.92 4.00
CA GLU A 119 -7.72 -3.99 3.05
C GLU A 119 -6.24 -4.06 2.68
N LEU A 120 -5.74 -5.28 2.47
CA LEU A 120 -4.42 -5.56 1.91
C LEU A 120 -4.56 -6.51 0.73
N ILE A 121 -4.10 -6.09 -0.43
CA ILE A 121 -3.92 -6.94 -1.61
C ILE A 121 -2.43 -7.22 -1.79
N SER A 122 -2.04 -8.46 -1.65
CA SER A 122 -0.68 -8.93 -1.93
C SER A 122 -0.65 -9.74 -3.22
N VAL A 123 0.36 -9.48 -4.06
CA VAL A 123 0.56 -10.18 -5.34
C VAL A 123 1.83 -11.00 -5.25
N ALA A 124 1.71 -12.31 -5.19
CA ALA A 124 2.83 -13.22 -5.03
C ALA A 124 3.80 -13.12 -6.23
N GLY A 125 5.10 -12.97 -5.92
CA GLY A 125 6.17 -12.85 -6.91
C GLY A 125 6.23 -11.51 -7.65
N ALA A 126 5.29 -10.59 -7.44
CA ALA A 126 5.39 -9.24 -8.01
C ALA A 126 6.45 -8.40 -7.27
N GLY A 127 7.18 -7.59 -8.02
CA GLY A 127 8.21 -6.69 -7.50
C GLY A 127 7.70 -5.26 -7.28
N HIS A 128 8.65 -4.31 -7.25
CA HIS A 128 8.37 -2.88 -7.02
C HIS A 128 7.74 -2.21 -8.24
N GLN A 129 6.43 -2.21 -8.34
CA GLN A 129 5.70 -1.73 -9.53
C GLN A 129 4.24 -1.37 -9.20
N TRP A 130 3.59 -0.70 -10.17
CA TRP A 130 2.14 -0.46 -10.16
C TRP A 130 1.46 -1.62 -10.88
N PRO A 131 0.76 -2.54 -10.20
CA PRO A 131 0.11 -3.68 -10.85
C PRO A 131 -0.93 -3.23 -11.89
N GLY A 132 -0.93 -3.86 -13.06
CA GLY A 132 -1.78 -3.47 -14.20
C GLY A 132 -1.32 -2.20 -14.94
N GLY A 133 -0.20 -1.61 -14.54
CA GLY A 133 0.37 -0.44 -15.21
C GLY A 133 0.94 -0.77 -16.59
N VAL A 134 1.09 0.26 -17.42
CA VAL A 134 1.75 0.11 -18.72
C VAL A 134 3.26 -0.06 -18.52
N PRO A 135 3.87 -1.12 -19.07
CA PRO A 135 5.31 -1.30 -18.99
C PRO A 135 6.06 -0.13 -19.62
N SER A 136 7.02 0.43 -18.90
CA SER A 136 7.95 1.43 -19.45
C SER A 136 9.32 0.81 -19.63
N PRO A 137 9.74 0.46 -20.87
CA PRO A 137 11.05 -0.15 -21.12
C PRO A 137 12.21 0.69 -20.61
N LEU A 138 12.08 2.03 -20.68
CA LEU A 138 13.11 2.94 -20.16
C LEU A 138 13.21 2.88 -18.63
N ALA A 139 12.06 2.95 -17.94
CA ALA A 139 12.04 2.87 -16.47
C ALA A 139 12.51 1.49 -15.97
N GLN A 140 12.15 0.43 -16.67
CA GLN A 140 12.60 -0.93 -16.36
C GLN A 140 14.13 -1.05 -16.52
N ARG A 141 14.68 -0.55 -17.63
CA ARG A 141 16.11 -0.61 -17.91
C ARG A 141 16.94 0.28 -16.97
N LEU A 142 16.50 1.52 -16.73
CA LEU A 142 17.24 2.46 -15.87
C LEU A 142 17.03 2.19 -14.38
N GLY A 143 15.85 1.69 -14.02
CA GLY A 143 15.46 1.44 -12.64
C GLY A 143 15.69 0.01 -12.17
N ASP A 144 16.14 -0.90 -13.06
CA ASP A 144 16.20 -2.35 -12.76
C ASP A 144 14.88 -2.85 -12.14
N LEU A 145 13.77 -2.48 -12.78
CA LEU A 145 12.43 -2.82 -12.31
C LEU A 145 11.85 -3.96 -13.15
N PRO A 146 11.21 -4.95 -12.53
CA PRO A 146 10.50 -5.99 -13.28
C PRO A 146 9.29 -5.38 -14.02
N PRO A 147 8.74 -6.06 -15.04
CA PRO A 147 7.49 -5.62 -15.66
C PRO A 147 6.34 -5.62 -14.66
N PRO A 148 5.35 -4.72 -14.80
CA PRO A 148 4.17 -4.71 -13.95
C PRO A 148 3.42 -6.04 -13.98
N SER A 149 3.00 -6.54 -12.82
CA SER A 149 2.11 -7.69 -12.74
C SER A 149 0.76 -7.38 -13.40
N THR A 150 0.24 -8.30 -14.18
CA THR A 150 -1.10 -8.20 -14.79
C THR A 150 -2.19 -8.88 -13.96
N ALA A 151 -1.85 -9.44 -12.80
CA ALA A 151 -2.80 -10.18 -11.96
C ALA A 151 -3.85 -9.28 -11.29
N VAL A 152 -3.54 -7.99 -11.12
CA VAL A 152 -4.43 -6.97 -10.56
C VAL A 152 -4.29 -5.70 -11.41
N ASN A 153 -5.39 -5.03 -11.70
CA ASN A 153 -5.38 -3.65 -12.18
C ASN A 153 -5.53 -2.72 -10.95
N ALA A 154 -4.40 -2.21 -10.45
CA ALA A 154 -4.40 -1.37 -9.26
C ALA A 154 -5.24 -0.10 -9.44
N THR A 155 -5.23 0.50 -10.63
CA THR A 155 -6.00 1.73 -10.90
C THR A 155 -7.51 1.49 -10.74
N ASP A 156 -8.04 0.46 -11.37
CA ASP A 156 -9.47 0.14 -11.30
C ASP A 156 -9.86 -0.30 -9.89
N THR A 157 -9.03 -1.11 -9.24
CA THR A 157 -9.26 -1.59 -7.87
C THR A 157 -9.30 -0.42 -6.88
N ILE A 158 -8.35 0.50 -6.98
CA ILE A 158 -8.28 1.70 -6.13
C ILE A 158 -9.50 2.58 -6.37
N TRP A 159 -9.89 2.79 -7.62
CA TRP A 159 -11.06 3.60 -7.94
C TRP A 159 -12.35 2.99 -7.37
N GLN A 160 -12.54 1.68 -7.50
CA GLN A 160 -13.68 0.97 -6.91
C GLN A 160 -13.70 1.11 -5.39
N PHE A 161 -12.54 0.95 -4.74
CA PHE A 161 -12.41 1.15 -3.30
C PHE A 161 -12.79 2.59 -2.89
N PHE A 162 -12.27 3.60 -3.58
CA PHE A 162 -12.59 5.00 -3.32
C PHE A 162 -14.07 5.32 -3.53
N ALA A 163 -14.68 4.78 -4.59
CA ALA A 163 -16.10 5.00 -4.89
C ALA A 163 -17.02 4.46 -3.79
N ALA A 164 -16.60 3.40 -3.10
CA ALA A 164 -17.33 2.79 -2.00
C ALA A 164 -17.17 3.53 -0.65
N HIS A 165 -16.17 4.41 -0.52
CA HIS A 165 -15.84 5.07 0.74
C HIS A 165 -15.95 6.60 0.61
N GLN A 166 -16.74 7.20 1.44
CA GLN A 166 -16.91 8.66 1.53
C GLN A 166 -17.05 9.08 3.00
N ARG A 167 -16.66 10.32 3.29
CA ARG A 167 -16.86 10.97 4.59
C ARG A 167 -18.09 11.82 4.61
#